data_5580e750a1dad61055dee73713d29367
#
_entry.id   5580e750a1dad61055dee73713d29367
#
_cell.length_a   1.000
_cell.length_b   1.000
_cell.length_c   1.000
_cell.angle_alpha   90.00
_cell.angle_beta   90.00
_cell.angle_gamma   90.00
#
_symmetry.space_group_name_H-M   'P 1'
#
loop_
_entity.id
_entity.type
_entity.pdbx_description
1 polymer ?
#
loop_
_entity_poly.entity_id
_entity_poly.type
_entity_poly.pdbx_seq_one_letter_code
_entity_poly.pdbx_strand_id
1 'polypeptide(L)'
;MPPISVLIKPSSGNCNLRCEYCFYYDTMSKREQGAYGFMSVETLEDVIRQVLAYSEGSCTIAYQGGEPTLSGLPFFEKSIEFQEKYNVNNVKIFNAIQTNGSLLDKQWAEFFVRNHFLVGVSLDGFLRA
;
A
#
# COMPACT_ATOMS: atom_id res chain seq x y z
N MET A 1 18.63 -14.69 -7.96
CA MET A 1 18.10 -14.19 -6.69
C MET A 1 16.66 -14.66 -6.52
N PRO A 2 16.22 -14.90 -5.29
CA PRO A 2 14.85 -15.34 -5.06
C PRO A 2 13.86 -14.24 -5.38
N PRO A 3 12.57 -14.59 -5.50
CA PRO A 3 11.52 -13.60 -5.60
C PRO A 3 11.51 -12.69 -4.37
N ILE A 4 11.15 -11.44 -4.56
CA ILE A 4 11.15 -10.43 -3.50
C ILE A 4 9.72 -10.02 -3.18
N SER A 5 9.44 -9.87 -1.89
CA SER A 5 8.19 -9.26 -1.41
C SER A 5 8.53 -8.02 -0.63
N VAL A 6 7.83 -6.93 -0.90
CA VAL A 6 8.01 -5.68 -0.18
C VAL A 6 6.68 -5.20 0.38
N LEU A 7 6.74 -4.66 1.58
CA LEU A 7 5.58 -4.07 2.24
C LEU A 7 5.77 -2.56 2.29
N ILE A 8 4.86 -1.85 1.65
CA ILE A 8 4.88 -0.39 1.60
C ILE A 8 3.79 0.16 2.52
N LYS A 9 4.16 1.12 3.36
CA LYS A 9 3.22 1.77 4.27
C LYS A 9 3.09 3.25 3.87
N PRO A 10 2.30 3.54 2.83
CA PRO A 10 2.28 4.88 2.26
C PRO A 10 1.75 5.94 3.21
N SER A 11 0.87 5.56 4.13
CA SER A 11 0.28 6.48 5.10
C SER A 11 0.87 6.32 6.49
N SER A 12 1.98 5.55 6.63
CA SER A 12 2.55 5.21 7.92
C SER A 12 1.46 4.61 8.84
N GLY A 13 1.27 5.16 10.04
CA GLY A 13 0.21 4.73 10.94
C GLY A 13 -1.08 5.51 10.82
N ASN A 14 -1.19 6.43 9.86
CA ASN A 14 -2.39 7.26 9.72
C ASN A 14 -3.59 6.43 9.27
N CYS A 15 -4.72 6.65 9.93
CA CYS A 15 -5.95 5.96 9.62
C CYS A 15 -7.13 6.87 9.91
N ASN A 16 -8.15 6.85 9.04
CA ASN A 16 -9.35 7.66 9.19
C ASN A 16 -10.43 6.97 10.02
N LEU A 17 -10.17 5.76 10.53
CA LEU A 17 -11.07 5.05 11.43
C LEU A 17 -10.34 4.66 12.71
N ARG A 18 -11.07 4.70 13.82
CA ARG A 18 -10.61 4.18 15.10
C ARG A 18 -11.29 2.84 15.33
N CYS A 19 -10.57 1.78 15.02
CA CYS A 19 -11.09 0.45 15.25
C CYS A 19 -10.76 0.02 16.68
N GLU A 20 -11.70 -0.62 17.33
CA GLU A 20 -11.49 -1.13 18.68
C GLU A 20 -10.30 -2.07 18.76
N TYR A 21 -10.07 -2.84 17.71
CA TYR A 21 -8.98 -3.80 17.65
C TYR A 21 -7.82 -3.34 16.79
N CYS A 22 -7.71 -2.03 16.50
CA CYS A 22 -6.66 -1.50 15.64
C CYS A 22 -5.32 -1.52 16.35
N PHE A 23 -4.45 -2.40 15.92
CA PHE A 23 -3.10 -2.51 16.44
C PHE A 23 -2.30 -1.21 16.28
N TYR A 24 -2.44 -0.59 15.10
CA TYR A 24 -1.67 0.62 14.78
C TYR A 24 -2.11 1.82 15.62
N TYR A 25 -3.40 1.95 15.89
CA TYR A 25 -3.90 3.03 16.71
C TYR A 25 -3.32 2.96 18.13
N ASP A 26 -3.38 1.78 18.73
CA ASP A 26 -2.85 1.59 20.08
C ASP A 26 -1.36 1.85 20.14
N THR A 27 -0.62 1.38 19.15
CA THR A 27 0.82 1.62 19.07
C THR A 27 1.12 3.11 18.92
N MET A 28 0.39 3.82 18.07
CA MET A 28 0.60 5.23 17.84
C MET A 28 0.34 6.06 19.10
N SER A 29 -0.66 5.72 19.87
CA SER A 29 -0.99 6.48 21.08
C SER A 29 0.05 6.36 22.18
N LYS A 30 0.92 5.36 22.08
CA LYS A 30 2.00 5.12 23.06
C LYS A 30 3.36 5.63 22.60
N ARG A 31 3.45 6.11 21.36
CA ARG A 31 4.70 6.64 20.83
C ARG A 31 4.85 8.12 21.09
N GLU A 32 6.09 8.56 21.15
CA GLU A 32 6.38 9.99 21.17
C GLU A 32 5.90 10.67 19.89
N GLN A 33 6.03 9.96 18.75
CA GLN A 33 5.49 10.40 17.48
C GLN A 33 4.72 9.24 16.86
N GLY A 34 3.40 9.39 16.77
CA GLY A 34 2.51 8.31 16.34
C GLY A 34 2.56 7.99 14.86
N ALA A 35 2.86 8.97 14.03
CA ALA A 35 2.92 8.78 12.58
C ALA A 35 4.01 9.66 11.99
N TYR A 36 4.65 9.15 10.92
CA TYR A 36 5.73 9.86 10.25
C TYR A 36 5.28 10.59 8.97
N GLY A 37 3.96 10.70 8.78
CA GLY A 37 3.40 11.35 7.60
C GLY A 37 3.27 10.39 6.42
N PHE A 38 3.06 10.96 5.26
CA PHE A 38 2.85 10.18 4.04
C PHE A 38 4.16 9.99 3.29
N MET A 39 4.28 8.83 2.63
CA MET A 39 5.43 8.58 1.77
C MET A 39 5.38 9.52 0.57
N SER A 40 6.51 10.12 0.22
CA SER A 40 6.59 10.96 -0.96
C SER A 40 6.64 10.12 -2.23
N VAL A 41 6.28 10.74 -3.35
CA VAL A 41 6.36 10.08 -4.65
C VAL A 41 7.82 9.74 -4.99
N GLU A 42 8.76 10.59 -4.61
CA GLU A 42 10.19 10.35 -4.83
C GLU A 42 10.68 9.12 -4.06
N THR A 43 10.24 8.96 -2.82
CA THR A 43 10.58 7.77 -2.03
C THR A 43 9.96 6.52 -2.65
N LEU A 44 8.71 6.61 -3.09
CA LEU A 44 8.05 5.50 -3.78
C LEU A 44 8.83 5.08 -5.03
N GLU A 45 9.27 6.05 -5.82
CA GLU A 45 10.05 5.76 -7.02
C GLU A 45 11.33 5.02 -6.69
N ASP A 46 12.07 5.49 -5.68
CA ASP A 46 13.31 4.85 -5.25
C ASP A 46 13.07 3.41 -4.77
N VAL A 47 12.02 3.19 -3.99
CA VAL A 47 11.71 1.86 -3.49
C VAL A 47 11.41 0.91 -4.64
N ILE A 48 10.55 1.32 -5.57
CA ILE A 48 10.16 0.47 -6.69
C ILE A 48 11.36 0.19 -7.60
N ARG A 49 12.16 1.21 -7.87
CA ARG A 49 13.35 1.04 -8.70
C ARG A 49 14.31 0.01 -8.10
N GLN A 50 14.58 0.12 -6.81
CA GLN A 50 15.50 -0.80 -6.14
C GLN A 50 14.94 -2.22 -6.06
N VAL A 51 13.67 -2.35 -5.70
CA VAL A 51 13.04 -3.66 -5.58
C VAL A 51 13.05 -4.40 -6.92
N LEU A 52 12.71 -3.70 -8.00
CA LEU A 52 12.68 -4.33 -9.32
C LEU A 52 14.08 -4.63 -9.84
N ALA A 53 15.07 -3.84 -9.46
CA ALA A 53 16.46 -4.10 -9.85
C ALA A 53 16.98 -5.41 -9.25
N TYR A 54 16.51 -5.76 -8.04
CA TYR A 54 16.97 -6.97 -7.35
C TYR A 54 16.04 -8.16 -7.50
N SER A 55 14.85 -7.99 -8.09
CA SER A 55 13.89 -9.08 -8.23
C SER A 55 14.22 -9.95 -9.44
N GLU A 56 14.05 -11.26 -9.29
CA GLU A 56 14.11 -12.21 -10.39
C GLU A 56 12.84 -13.05 -10.38
N GLY A 57 12.23 -13.21 -11.54
CA GLY A 57 11.03 -14.01 -11.72
C GLY A 57 9.76 -13.30 -11.29
N SER A 58 9.60 -13.02 -9.99
CA SER A 58 8.40 -12.37 -9.49
C SER A 58 8.72 -11.42 -8.35
N CYS A 59 7.79 -10.47 -8.14
CA CYS A 59 7.88 -9.49 -7.07
C CYS A 59 6.46 -9.20 -6.57
N THR A 60 6.27 -9.23 -5.26
CA THR A 60 5.00 -8.86 -4.65
C THR A 60 5.15 -7.52 -3.94
N ILE A 61 4.30 -6.57 -4.30
CA ILE A 61 4.25 -5.25 -3.67
C ILE A 61 2.94 -5.15 -2.92
N ALA A 62 3.02 -5.11 -1.59
CA ALA A 62 1.84 -5.03 -0.73
C ALA A 62 1.80 -3.68 -0.04
N TYR A 63 0.62 -3.09 0.03
CA TYR A 63 0.38 -1.80 0.67
C TYR A 63 -0.45 -2.02 1.92
N GLN A 64 0.05 -1.52 3.06
CA GLN A 64 -0.53 -1.81 4.36
C GLN A 64 -0.17 -0.69 5.34
N GLY A 65 -0.59 -0.83 6.62
CA GLY A 65 -0.28 0.13 7.66
C GLY A 65 -1.31 1.26 7.69
N GLY A 66 -1.87 1.61 8.86
CA GLY A 66 -2.91 2.61 8.94
C GLY A 66 -4.01 2.38 7.89
N GLU A 67 -4.25 3.39 7.07
CA GLU A 67 -5.14 3.25 5.91
C GLU A 67 -4.42 3.71 4.65
N PRO A 68 -3.93 2.80 3.80
CA PRO A 68 -3.13 3.18 2.63
C PRO A 68 -3.85 4.12 1.65
N THR A 69 -5.17 4.00 1.51
CA THR A 69 -5.92 4.83 0.56
C THR A 69 -5.91 6.31 0.91
N LEU A 70 -5.52 6.67 2.14
CA LEU A 70 -5.36 8.07 2.51
C LEU A 70 -4.28 8.77 1.68
N SER A 71 -3.35 8.03 1.10
CA SER A 71 -2.34 8.62 0.21
C SER A 71 -2.91 9.07 -1.13
N GLY A 72 -4.13 8.67 -1.44
CA GLY A 72 -4.84 9.11 -2.62
C GLY A 72 -4.57 8.26 -3.86
N LEU A 73 -5.52 8.22 -4.76
CA LEU A 73 -5.42 7.44 -5.98
C LEU A 73 -4.20 7.83 -6.83
N PRO A 74 -3.85 9.12 -7.00
CA PRO A 74 -2.67 9.49 -7.78
C PRO A 74 -1.36 8.86 -7.30
N PHE A 75 -1.21 8.64 -5.99
CA PHE A 75 -0.04 7.95 -5.46
C PHE A 75 0.07 6.53 -6.03
N PHE A 76 -1.04 5.81 -6.04
CA PHE A 76 -1.06 4.44 -6.55
C PHE A 76 -0.91 4.40 -8.07
N GLU A 77 -1.45 5.37 -8.77
CA GLU A 77 -1.24 5.48 -10.22
C GLU A 77 0.24 5.69 -10.53
N LYS A 78 0.93 6.50 -9.75
CA LYS A 78 2.37 6.68 -9.88
C LYS A 78 3.13 5.38 -9.59
N SER A 79 2.67 4.60 -8.62
CA SER A 79 3.28 3.30 -8.33
C SER A 79 3.26 2.40 -9.56
N ILE A 80 2.14 2.31 -10.24
CA ILE A 80 2.02 1.50 -11.46
C ILE A 80 2.92 2.04 -12.56
N GLU A 81 2.95 3.35 -12.73
CA GLU A 81 3.81 4.01 -13.71
C GLU A 81 5.29 3.68 -13.48
N PHE A 82 5.74 3.74 -12.23
CA PHE A 82 7.12 3.40 -11.89
C PHE A 82 7.40 1.91 -12.08
N GLN A 83 6.43 1.03 -11.79
CA GLN A 83 6.57 -0.39 -12.04
C GLN A 83 6.83 -0.66 -13.53
N GLU A 84 6.08 -0.01 -14.40
CA GLU A 84 6.28 -0.14 -15.84
C GLU A 84 7.65 0.40 -16.27
N LYS A 85 8.03 1.56 -15.73
CA LYS A 85 9.26 2.23 -16.10
C LYS A 85 10.51 1.44 -15.70
N TYR A 86 10.48 0.83 -14.53
CA TYR A 86 11.68 0.19 -13.96
C TYR A 86 11.69 -1.33 -14.05
N ASN A 87 10.70 -1.93 -14.69
CA ASN A 87 10.65 -3.39 -14.82
C ASN A 87 11.49 -3.85 -16.01
N VAL A 88 12.80 -3.61 -15.92
CA VAL A 88 13.74 -3.95 -17.01
C VAL A 88 14.04 -5.44 -17.07
N ASN A 89 13.77 -6.17 -15.99
CA ASN A 89 14.05 -7.60 -15.90
C ASN A 89 12.84 -8.47 -16.25
N ASN A 90 11.75 -7.88 -16.73
CA ASN A 90 10.50 -8.57 -17.03
C ASN A 90 9.99 -9.41 -15.87
N VAL A 91 10.05 -8.86 -14.68
CA VAL A 91 9.57 -9.51 -13.47
C VAL A 91 8.06 -9.52 -13.48
N LYS A 92 7.46 -10.63 -13.03
CA LYS A 92 6.00 -10.70 -12.83
C LYS A 92 5.67 -10.02 -11.51
N ILE A 93 4.90 -8.93 -11.58
CA ILE A 93 4.60 -8.11 -10.42
C ILE A 93 3.18 -8.39 -9.93
N PHE A 94 3.05 -8.64 -8.63
CA PHE A 94 1.76 -8.81 -7.95
C PHE A 94 1.56 -7.64 -7.01
N ASN A 95 0.43 -6.96 -7.14
CA ASN A 95 0.07 -5.85 -6.27
C ASN A 95 -1.06 -6.26 -5.34
N ALA A 96 -0.93 -5.93 -4.05
CA ALA A 96 -1.94 -6.22 -3.05
C ALA A 96 -2.11 -5.03 -2.13
N ILE A 97 -3.32 -4.83 -1.62
CA ILE A 97 -3.60 -3.75 -0.69
C ILE A 97 -4.54 -4.25 0.41
N GLN A 98 -4.25 -3.84 1.65
CA GLN A 98 -5.13 -4.07 2.78
C GLN A 98 -5.71 -2.72 3.19
N THR A 99 -7.02 -2.58 3.17
CA THR A 99 -7.71 -1.31 3.41
C THR A 99 -8.91 -1.51 4.32
N ASN A 100 -9.32 -0.44 5.01
CA ASN A 100 -10.56 -0.47 5.78
C ASN A 100 -11.80 -0.24 4.89
N GLY A 101 -11.60 0.08 3.61
CA GLY A 101 -12.68 0.22 2.65
C GLY A 101 -13.41 1.55 2.69
N SER A 102 -13.13 2.43 3.65
CA SER A 102 -13.91 3.64 3.88
C SER A 102 -13.86 4.65 2.74
N LEU A 103 -12.76 4.68 1.99
CA LEU A 103 -12.56 5.63 0.89
C LEU A 103 -12.77 5.00 -0.49
N LEU A 104 -13.12 3.72 -0.55
CA LEU A 104 -13.27 3.05 -1.83
C LEU A 104 -14.51 3.53 -2.57
N ASP A 105 -14.32 3.87 -3.84
CA ASP A 105 -15.39 4.31 -4.71
C ASP A 105 -15.20 3.66 -6.09
N LYS A 106 -15.99 4.12 -7.06
CA LYS A 106 -15.93 3.57 -8.40
C LYS A 106 -14.56 3.74 -9.04
N GLN A 107 -13.91 4.87 -8.81
CA GLN A 107 -12.58 5.14 -9.38
C GLN A 107 -11.53 4.19 -8.81
N TRP A 108 -11.58 3.94 -7.50
CA TRP A 108 -10.69 2.98 -6.86
C TRP A 108 -10.93 1.58 -7.39
N ALA A 109 -12.21 1.19 -7.49
CA ALA A 109 -12.54 -0.15 -7.99
C ALA A 109 -12.04 -0.35 -9.42
N GLU A 110 -12.24 0.62 -10.28
CA GLU A 110 -11.75 0.55 -11.66
C GLU A 110 -10.23 0.44 -11.71
N PHE A 111 -9.53 1.19 -10.86
CA PHE A 111 -8.08 1.14 -10.76
C PHE A 111 -7.61 -0.26 -10.36
N PHE A 112 -8.22 -0.83 -9.32
CA PHE A 112 -7.82 -2.15 -8.84
C PHE A 112 -8.06 -3.25 -9.87
N VAL A 113 -9.19 -3.20 -10.56
CA VAL A 113 -9.50 -4.18 -11.60
C VAL A 113 -8.53 -4.06 -12.77
N ARG A 114 -8.30 -2.84 -13.23
CA ARG A 114 -7.42 -2.60 -14.38
C ARG A 114 -5.99 -3.06 -14.10
N ASN A 115 -5.53 -2.92 -12.87
CA ASN A 115 -4.16 -3.25 -12.49
C ASN A 115 -4.03 -4.56 -11.72
N HIS A 116 -5.10 -5.34 -11.65
CA HIS A 116 -5.11 -6.69 -11.06
C HIS A 116 -4.66 -6.72 -9.61
N PHE A 117 -5.10 -5.75 -8.82
CA PHE A 117 -4.79 -5.72 -7.39
C PHE A 117 -5.56 -6.81 -6.65
N LEU A 118 -4.89 -7.45 -5.70
CA LEU A 118 -5.56 -8.26 -4.68
C LEU A 118 -5.94 -7.32 -3.55
N VAL A 119 -7.24 -7.21 -3.27
CA VAL A 119 -7.76 -6.24 -2.29
C VAL A 119 -8.32 -6.98 -1.09
N GLY A 120 -7.75 -6.74 0.09
CA GLY A 120 -8.28 -7.20 1.35
C GLY A 120 -8.95 -6.06 2.08
N VAL A 121 -10.15 -6.30 2.61
CA VAL A 121 -10.90 -5.29 3.36
C VAL A 121 -11.08 -5.77 4.78
N SER A 122 -10.72 -4.92 5.74
CA SER A 122 -10.90 -5.23 7.16
C SER A 122 -12.33 -4.94 7.55
N LEU A 123 -13.05 -5.97 7.98
CA LEU A 123 -14.47 -5.86 8.32
C LEU A 123 -14.76 -5.85 9.81
N ASP A 124 -13.82 -6.28 10.63
CA ASP A 124 -14.06 -6.44 12.07
C ASP A 124 -14.47 -5.13 12.74
N GLY A 125 -13.82 -4.05 12.39
CA GLY A 125 -14.13 -2.74 12.95
C GLY A 125 -15.51 -2.22 12.54
N PHE A 126 -15.96 -2.58 11.34
CA PHE A 126 -17.27 -2.15 10.84
C PHE A 126 -18.42 -2.83 11.53
N LEU A 127 -18.26 -4.10 11.81
CA LEU A 127 -19.33 -4.88 12.44
C LEU A 127 -19.63 -4.42 13.85
N ARG A 128 -18.74 -3.63 14.43
CA ARG A 128 -18.88 -3.15 15.80
C ARG A 128 -19.16 -1.66 15.90
N ALA A 129 -19.00 -0.96 14.81
CA ALA A 129 -19.16 0.49 14.78
C ALA A 129 -20.60 0.96 14.96
#